data_9dcab4e28593e571392a6cf1b4941a5d
#
_entry.id   9dcab4e28593e571392a6cf1b4941a5d
#
_cell.length_a   1.000
_cell.length_b   1.000
_cell.length_c   1.000
_cell.angle_alpha   90.00
_cell.angle_beta   90.00
_cell.angle_gamma   90.00
#
_symmetry.space_group_name_H-M   'P 1'
#
loop_
_entity.id
_entity.type
_entity.pdbx_description
1 polymer ?
#
loop_
_entity_poly.entity_id
_entity_poly.type
_entity_poly.pdbx_seq_one_letter_code
_entity_poly.pdbx_strand_id
1 'polypeptide(L)'
;SVQLADQILHLGRKEQGLLGIYHLSMEELMQIRGIGQVKAVQIKCIGELSKRIATREAGKLLDFHSPDTIAAYYMERMRHEEQEQMICAMLNTKNQFLGDEVISRGTVNASLVSPRDLILAAFRHRAVYMILVHNHPSGNPEPSKDDLLFTKRVWEAGALVDIPLLDHIVIGDQQYFSFRQEGLLS
;
A
#
# COMPACT_ATOMS: atom_id res chain seq x y z
N SER A 1 -20.93 24.30 -13.57
CA SER A 1 -19.85 23.70 -12.71
C SER A 1 -20.31 22.46 -11.97
N VAL A 2 -21.53 22.41 -11.41
CA VAL A 2 -22.09 21.24 -10.72
C VAL A 2 -22.26 20.04 -11.68
N GLN A 3 -22.77 20.26 -12.86
CA GLN A 3 -22.92 19.22 -13.90
C GLN A 3 -21.59 18.59 -14.31
N LEU A 4 -20.51 19.36 -14.31
CA LEU A 4 -19.17 18.85 -14.61
C LEU A 4 -18.62 17.94 -13.51
N ALA A 5 -18.84 18.33 -12.24
CA ALA A 5 -18.48 17.51 -11.11
C ALA A 5 -19.25 16.17 -11.11
N ASP A 6 -20.55 16.25 -11.41
CA ASP A 6 -21.41 15.08 -11.52
C ASP A 6 -20.95 14.11 -12.63
N GLN A 7 -20.56 14.64 -13.79
CA GLN A 7 -19.99 13.84 -14.88
C GLN A 7 -18.68 13.14 -14.49
N ILE A 8 -17.79 13.81 -13.76
CA ILE A 8 -16.53 13.23 -13.27
C ILE A 8 -16.82 12.07 -12.30
N LEU A 9 -17.78 12.27 -11.39
CA LEU A 9 -18.15 11.27 -10.39
C LEU A 9 -18.82 10.02 -11.01
N HIS A 10 -19.50 10.19 -12.18
CA HIS A 10 -20.17 9.10 -12.87
C HIS A 10 -19.28 8.36 -13.88
N LEU A 11 -18.15 8.94 -14.29
CA LEU A 11 -17.17 8.28 -15.16
C LEU A 11 -16.29 7.27 -14.42
N GLY A 12 -15.98 7.55 -13.14
CA GLY A 12 -15.42 6.53 -12.27
C GLY A 12 -16.43 5.40 -12.10
N ARG A 13 -15.99 4.12 -12.20
CA ARG A 13 -16.86 2.95 -12.08
C ARG A 13 -17.98 3.22 -11.09
N LYS A 14 -19.24 3.00 -11.50
CA LYS A 14 -20.47 3.42 -10.80
C LYS A 14 -20.55 3.17 -9.28
N GLU A 15 -19.66 2.33 -8.76
CA GLU A 15 -19.59 1.93 -7.36
C GLU A 15 -18.60 2.74 -6.52
N GLN A 16 -17.74 3.58 -7.13
CA GLN A 16 -16.62 4.20 -6.41
C GLN A 16 -16.83 5.69 -6.05
N GLY A 17 -17.88 6.36 -6.56
CA GLY A 17 -18.15 7.76 -6.21
C GLY A 17 -16.92 8.68 -6.35
N LEU A 18 -16.58 9.44 -5.30
CA LEU A 18 -15.40 10.32 -5.26
C LEU A 18 -14.06 9.59 -5.47
N LEU A 19 -13.97 8.33 -5.09
CA LEU A 19 -12.76 7.52 -5.22
C LEU A 19 -12.42 7.20 -6.68
N GLY A 20 -13.42 7.26 -7.59
CA GLY A 20 -13.20 7.10 -9.02
C GLY A 20 -12.19 8.10 -9.60
N ILE A 21 -12.00 9.26 -8.97
CA ILE A 21 -11.02 10.28 -9.38
C ILE A 21 -9.58 9.73 -9.38
N TYR A 22 -9.26 8.80 -8.48
CA TYR A 22 -7.92 8.19 -8.39
C TYR A 22 -7.59 7.35 -9.62
N HIS A 23 -8.59 6.69 -10.21
CA HIS A 23 -8.43 5.73 -11.30
C HIS A 23 -8.56 6.34 -12.69
N LEU A 24 -9.24 7.49 -12.83
CA LEU A 24 -9.40 8.14 -14.13
C LEU A 24 -8.05 8.59 -14.70
N SER A 25 -7.77 8.17 -15.93
CA SER A 25 -6.60 8.62 -16.69
C SER A 25 -6.78 10.06 -17.18
N MET A 26 -5.69 10.68 -17.64
CA MET A 26 -5.74 12.01 -18.26
C MET A 26 -6.63 12.01 -19.51
N GLU A 27 -6.53 10.95 -20.31
CA GLU A 27 -7.30 10.76 -21.55
C GLU A 27 -8.79 10.66 -21.26
N GLU A 28 -9.19 9.86 -20.27
CA GLU A 28 -10.59 9.71 -19.84
C GLU A 28 -11.17 11.03 -19.33
N LEU A 29 -10.41 11.77 -18.50
CA LEU A 29 -10.83 13.08 -18.04
C LEU A 29 -11.04 14.06 -19.19
N MET A 30 -10.18 14.06 -20.21
CA MET A 30 -10.27 14.95 -21.37
C MET A 30 -11.41 14.59 -22.34
N GLN A 31 -12.01 13.39 -22.25
CA GLN A 31 -13.22 13.03 -22.98
C GLN A 31 -14.46 13.78 -22.48
N ILE A 32 -14.40 14.32 -21.24
CA ILE A 32 -15.51 15.08 -20.68
C ILE A 32 -15.57 16.47 -21.33
N ARG A 33 -16.71 16.82 -21.92
CA ARG A 33 -16.92 18.14 -22.52
C ARG A 33 -16.66 19.27 -21.51
N GLY A 34 -15.66 20.11 -21.79
CA GLY A 34 -15.28 21.23 -20.93
C GLY A 34 -14.09 20.94 -20.00
N ILE A 35 -13.50 19.74 -20.10
CA ILE A 35 -12.22 19.41 -19.47
C ILE A 35 -11.16 19.33 -20.57
N GLY A 36 -10.26 20.33 -20.58
CA GLY A 36 -9.03 20.31 -21.36
C GLY A 36 -7.87 19.83 -20.48
N GLN A 37 -6.68 19.76 -21.08
CA GLN A 37 -5.46 19.27 -20.43
C GLN A 37 -5.19 19.93 -19.07
N VAL A 38 -5.34 21.26 -18.96
CA VAL A 38 -5.07 22.00 -17.71
C VAL A 38 -6.01 21.54 -16.59
N LYS A 39 -7.32 21.41 -16.88
CA LYS A 39 -8.29 20.96 -15.88
C LYS A 39 -8.07 19.49 -15.49
N ALA A 40 -7.74 18.64 -16.46
CA ALA A 40 -7.43 17.24 -16.19
C ALA A 40 -6.21 17.12 -15.24
N VAL A 41 -5.14 17.86 -15.49
CA VAL A 41 -3.98 17.94 -14.57
C VAL A 41 -4.40 18.43 -13.18
N GLN A 42 -5.21 19.48 -13.08
CA GLN A 42 -5.69 19.99 -11.80
C GLN A 42 -6.47 18.93 -11.02
N ILE A 43 -7.36 18.19 -11.68
CA ILE A 43 -8.13 17.11 -11.05
C ILE A 43 -7.20 15.99 -10.54
N LYS A 44 -6.24 15.56 -11.35
CA LYS A 44 -5.24 14.56 -10.93
C LYS A 44 -4.39 15.06 -9.75
N CYS A 45 -3.98 16.33 -9.76
CA CYS A 45 -3.27 16.94 -8.63
C CYS A 45 -4.10 16.96 -7.35
N ILE A 46 -5.40 17.26 -7.43
CA ILE A 46 -6.30 17.23 -6.27
C ILE A 46 -6.39 15.81 -5.72
N GLY A 47 -6.57 14.80 -6.56
CA GLY A 47 -6.57 13.39 -6.15
C GLY A 47 -5.28 13.01 -5.43
N GLU A 48 -4.13 13.31 -6.02
CA GLU A 48 -2.82 13.01 -5.43
C GLU A 48 -2.59 13.75 -4.09
N LEU A 49 -2.97 15.02 -4.01
CA LEU A 49 -2.87 15.80 -2.77
C LEU A 49 -3.77 15.22 -1.67
N SER A 50 -4.99 14.83 -2.00
CA SER A 50 -5.92 14.20 -1.06
C SER A 50 -5.35 12.89 -0.50
N LYS A 51 -4.76 12.05 -1.38
CA LYS A 51 -4.09 10.80 -1.00
C LYS A 51 -2.93 11.09 -0.03
N ARG A 52 -2.09 12.08 -0.34
CA ARG A 52 -0.95 12.46 0.52
C ARG A 52 -1.38 13.05 1.86
N ILE A 53 -2.46 13.84 1.89
CA ILE A 53 -2.99 14.41 3.14
C ILE A 53 -3.49 13.27 4.04
N ALA A 54 -4.31 12.36 3.52
CA ALA A 54 -4.84 11.22 4.26
C ALA A 54 -3.71 10.35 4.82
N THR A 55 -2.70 10.04 3.99
CA THR A 55 -1.51 9.29 4.42
C THR A 55 -0.73 10.01 5.53
N ARG A 56 -0.57 11.34 5.42
CA ARG A 56 0.16 12.12 6.43
C ARG A 56 -0.60 12.23 7.76
N GLU A 57 -1.92 12.34 7.73
CA GLU A 57 -2.74 12.36 8.94
C GLU A 57 -2.73 11.00 9.64
N ALA A 58 -2.86 9.91 8.88
CA ALA A 58 -2.66 8.56 9.41
C ALA A 58 -1.24 8.41 10.01
N GLY A 59 -0.21 8.95 9.35
CA GLY A 59 1.18 8.89 9.81
C GLY A 59 1.49 9.62 11.12
N LYS A 60 0.69 10.61 11.51
CA LYS A 60 0.83 11.29 12.82
C LYS A 60 0.45 10.42 14.02
N LEU A 61 -0.30 9.34 13.77
CA LEU A 61 -0.77 8.37 14.76
C LEU A 61 -0.01 7.04 14.70
N LEU A 62 1.13 6.99 13.99
CA LEU A 62 1.87 5.77 13.74
C LEU A 62 2.46 5.17 15.03
N ASP A 63 1.68 4.29 15.60
CA ASP A 63 2.14 3.28 16.53
C ASP A 63 2.34 1.98 15.75
N PHE A 64 3.57 1.68 15.36
CA PHE A 64 3.92 0.42 14.68
C PHE A 64 3.86 -0.82 15.62
N HIS A 65 3.32 -0.66 16.81
CA HIS A 65 3.07 -1.77 17.72
C HIS A 65 1.74 -2.50 17.45
N SER A 66 0.80 -1.84 16.76
CA SER A 66 -0.52 -2.40 16.44
C SER A 66 -0.70 -2.62 14.94
N PRO A 67 -1.11 -3.83 14.49
CA PRO A 67 -1.44 -4.08 13.09
C PRO A 67 -2.54 -3.17 12.56
N ASP A 68 -3.52 -2.79 13.38
CA ASP A 68 -4.61 -1.88 12.99
C ASP A 68 -4.08 -0.52 12.52
N THR A 69 -3.15 0.06 13.28
CA THR A 69 -2.59 1.39 12.96
C THR A 69 -1.69 1.34 11.74
N ILE A 70 -0.95 0.23 11.57
CA ILE A 70 -0.13 0.00 10.38
C ILE A 70 -1.04 -0.16 9.15
N ALA A 71 -2.06 -1.00 9.25
CA ALA A 71 -3.04 -1.20 8.18
C ALA A 71 -3.74 0.11 7.81
N ALA A 72 -4.19 0.91 8.78
CA ALA A 72 -4.81 2.21 8.54
C ALA A 72 -3.88 3.17 7.78
N TYR A 73 -2.60 3.20 8.12
CA TYR A 73 -1.60 4.03 7.43
C TYR A 73 -1.43 3.64 5.96
N TYR A 74 -1.37 2.34 5.66
CA TYR A 74 -1.16 1.86 4.30
C TYR A 74 -2.46 1.73 3.51
N MET A 75 -3.63 1.66 4.16
CA MET A 75 -4.93 1.46 3.53
C MET A 75 -5.17 2.46 2.39
N GLU A 76 -5.17 3.77 2.69
CA GLU A 76 -5.45 4.81 1.70
C GLU A 76 -4.36 4.91 0.61
N ARG A 77 -3.17 4.42 0.89
CA ARG A 77 -2.06 4.40 -0.07
C ARG A 77 -2.15 3.23 -1.05
N MET A 78 -2.72 2.10 -0.61
CA MET A 78 -2.58 0.83 -1.33
C MET A 78 -3.89 0.23 -1.84
N ARG A 79 -5.03 0.43 -1.15
CA ARG A 79 -6.31 -0.21 -1.52
C ARG A 79 -6.83 0.15 -2.91
N HIS A 80 -6.37 1.29 -3.48
CA HIS A 80 -6.77 1.77 -4.79
C HIS A 80 -5.74 1.48 -5.90
N GLU A 81 -4.66 0.80 -5.57
CA GLU A 81 -3.66 0.43 -6.56
C GLU A 81 -4.18 -0.74 -7.42
N GLU A 82 -4.14 -0.57 -8.74
CA GLU A 82 -4.62 -1.59 -9.69
C GLU A 82 -3.66 -2.78 -9.83
N GLN A 83 -2.44 -2.60 -9.36
CA GLN A 83 -1.40 -3.61 -9.37
C GLN A 83 -0.99 -3.93 -7.93
N GLU A 84 -0.62 -5.18 -7.71
CA GLU A 84 -0.02 -5.57 -6.44
C GLU A 84 1.29 -4.82 -6.23
N GLN A 85 1.47 -4.31 -5.03
CA GLN A 85 2.72 -3.68 -4.58
C GLN A 85 3.14 -4.31 -3.27
N MET A 86 4.44 -4.58 -3.15
CA MET A 86 5.05 -4.99 -1.89
C MET A 86 5.88 -3.84 -1.33
N ILE A 87 5.59 -3.44 -0.12
CA ILE A 87 6.32 -2.41 0.63
C ILE A 87 7.01 -3.07 1.82
N CYS A 88 8.26 -2.68 2.06
CA CYS A 88 8.97 -2.98 3.29
C CYS A 88 9.04 -1.72 4.15
N ALA A 89 8.42 -1.75 5.32
CA ALA A 89 8.56 -0.72 6.34
C ALA A 89 9.69 -1.11 7.31
N MET A 90 10.55 -0.16 7.63
CA MET A 90 11.74 -0.36 8.44
C MET A 90 11.62 0.37 9.78
N LEU A 91 12.01 -0.30 10.86
CA LEU A 91 11.89 0.20 12.23
C LEU A 91 13.24 0.14 12.97
N ASN A 92 13.40 1.03 13.95
CA ASN A 92 14.53 0.98 14.89
C ASN A 92 14.23 0.10 16.12
N THR A 93 15.19 0.04 17.06
CA THR A 93 15.07 -0.73 18.33
C THR A 93 13.89 -0.31 19.21
N LYS A 94 13.32 0.89 19.00
CA LYS A 94 12.15 1.40 19.74
C LYS A 94 10.85 1.22 18.95
N ASN A 95 10.87 0.41 17.88
CA ASN A 95 9.78 0.25 16.93
C ASN A 95 9.32 1.58 16.27
N GLN A 96 10.19 2.58 16.22
CA GLN A 96 9.92 3.82 15.53
C GLN A 96 10.18 3.67 14.05
N PHE A 97 9.29 4.21 13.24
CA PHE A 97 9.34 4.18 11.78
C PHE A 97 10.54 4.97 11.25
N LEU A 98 11.41 4.29 10.51
CA LEU A 98 12.57 4.88 9.85
C LEU A 98 12.29 5.28 8.40
N GLY A 99 11.34 4.60 7.77
CA GLY A 99 10.97 4.80 6.37
C GLY A 99 10.41 3.52 5.76
N ASP A 100 9.96 3.62 4.52
CA ASP A 100 9.55 2.46 3.73
C ASP A 100 10.11 2.50 2.31
N GLU A 101 10.23 1.34 1.68
CA GLU A 101 10.58 1.19 0.27
C GLU A 101 9.57 0.30 -0.44
N VAL A 102 9.17 0.70 -1.65
CA VAL A 102 8.43 -0.18 -2.56
C VAL A 102 9.41 -1.18 -3.15
N ILE A 103 9.27 -2.43 -2.78
CA ILE A 103 10.16 -3.52 -3.21
C ILE A 103 9.75 -4.06 -4.58
N SER A 104 8.44 -4.12 -4.85
CA SER A 104 7.92 -4.54 -6.16
C SER A 104 6.62 -3.85 -6.52
N ARG A 105 6.36 -3.76 -7.83
CA ARG A 105 5.09 -3.35 -8.44
C ARG A 105 4.77 -4.28 -9.60
N GLY A 106 3.49 -4.57 -9.79
CA GLY A 106 3.00 -5.53 -10.78
C GLY A 106 2.68 -6.86 -10.13
N THR A 107 2.47 -7.91 -10.92
CA THR A 107 2.24 -9.25 -10.37
C THR A 107 3.34 -9.58 -9.37
N VAL A 108 2.97 -9.63 -8.09
CA VAL A 108 3.85 -10.16 -7.04
C VAL A 108 3.92 -11.67 -7.28
N ASN A 109 4.60 -12.02 -8.37
CA ASN A 109 5.05 -13.38 -8.48
C ASN A 109 6.10 -13.54 -7.38
N ALA A 110 5.82 -14.35 -6.38
CA ALA A 110 6.75 -14.68 -5.28
C ALA A 110 8.14 -15.11 -5.79
N SER A 111 8.26 -15.36 -7.09
CA SER A 111 9.50 -15.64 -7.81
C SER A 111 10.31 -14.39 -8.17
N LEU A 112 9.73 -13.18 -8.15
CA LEU A 112 10.43 -11.94 -8.55
C LEU A 112 10.93 -11.11 -7.36
N VAL A 113 10.31 -11.25 -6.19
CA VAL A 113 10.77 -10.60 -4.94
C VAL A 113 11.59 -11.62 -4.14
N SER A 114 12.82 -11.27 -3.81
CA SER A 114 13.64 -12.13 -2.97
C SER A 114 13.76 -11.57 -1.54
N PRO A 115 13.88 -12.42 -0.51
CA PRO A 115 14.22 -11.97 0.84
C PRO A 115 15.48 -11.09 0.86
N ARG A 116 16.41 -11.32 -0.08
CA ARG A 116 17.62 -10.49 -0.22
C ARG A 116 17.31 -9.03 -0.46
N ASP A 117 16.31 -8.72 -1.30
CA ASP A 117 15.98 -7.33 -1.65
C ASP A 117 15.43 -6.57 -0.43
N LEU A 118 14.63 -7.26 0.40
CA LEU A 118 14.13 -6.75 1.67
C LEU A 118 15.25 -6.49 2.68
N ILE A 119 16.17 -7.43 2.84
CA ILE A 119 17.32 -7.30 3.73
C ILE A 119 18.22 -6.15 3.26
N LEU A 120 18.45 -5.99 1.96
CA LEU A 120 19.21 -4.87 1.42
C LEU A 120 18.52 -3.52 1.69
N ALA A 121 17.18 -3.45 1.59
CA ALA A 121 16.42 -2.27 1.97
C ALA A 121 16.58 -1.97 3.46
N ALA A 122 16.44 -2.98 4.30
CA ALA A 122 16.61 -2.86 5.74
C ALA A 122 18.03 -2.35 6.13
N PHE A 123 19.08 -2.85 5.49
CA PHE A 123 20.45 -2.37 5.71
C PHE A 123 20.64 -0.92 5.29
N ARG A 124 20.07 -0.50 4.13
CA ARG A 124 20.14 0.91 3.68
C ARG A 124 19.55 1.86 4.72
N HIS A 125 18.48 1.45 5.39
CA HIS A 125 17.79 2.23 6.42
C HIS A 125 18.31 1.99 7.83
N ARG A 126 19.34 1.13 8.00
CA ARG A 126 19.84 0.71 9.33
C ARG A 126 18.72 0.20 10.23
N ALA A 127 17.79 -0.53 9.63
CA ALA A 127 16.65 -1.09 10.32
C ALA A 127 17.06 -2.21 11.28
N VAL A 128 16.33 -2.32 12.38
CA VAL A 128 16.45 -3.44 13.33
C VAL A 128 15.29 -4.41 13.15
N TYR A 129 14.15 -3.91 12.68
CA TYR A 129 12.95 -4.71 12.40
C TYR A 129 12.37 -4.36 11.05
N MET A 130 11.67 -5.33 10.45
CA MET A 130 10.92 -5.17 9.21
C MET A 130 9.44 -5.48 9.42
N ILE A 131 8.59 -4.77 8.68
CA ILE A 131 7.18 -5.11 8.47
C ILE A 131 6.95 -5.14 6.96
N LEU A 132 6.30 -6.18 6.46
CA LEU A 132 5.86 -6.23 5.07
C LEU A 132 4.41 -5.76 4.97
N VAL A 133 4.12 -5.05 3.89
CA VAL A 133 2.75 -4.67 3.55
C VAL A 133 2.58 -4.85 2.04
N HIS A 134 1.55 -5.60 1.63
CA HIS A 134 1.17 -5.65 0.23
C HIS A 134 -0.35 -5.54 0.05
N ASN A 135 -0.80 -5.15 -1.13
CA ASN A 135 -2.21 -5.04 -1.45
C ASN A 135 -2.66 -6.13 -2.40
N HIS A 136 -3.91 -6.54 -2.24
CA HIS A 136 -4.62 -7.34 -3.23
C HIS A 136 -5.61 -6.47 -4.01
N PRO A 137 -5.40 -6.25 -5.34
CA PRO A 137 -6.33 -5.49 -6.17
C PRO A 137 -7.74 -6.08 -6.24
N SER A 138 -7.90 -7.36 -5.90
CA SER A 138 -9.20 -8.02 -5.77
C SER A 138 -10.06 -7.46 -4.63
N GLY A 139 -9.44 -6.73 -3.67
CA GLY A 139 -10.07 -6.24 -2.45
C GLY A 139 -10.18 -7.27 -1.33
N ASN A 140 -9.90 -8.55 -1.57
CA ASN A 140 -9.89 -9.59 -0.54
C ASN A 140 -8.48 -9.70 0.09
N PRO A 141 -8.29 -9.45 1.40
CA PRO A 141 -6.99 -9.50 2.05
C PRO A 141 -6.51 -10.92 2.40
N GLU A 142 -7.27 -11.95 2.10
CA GLU A 142 -6.87 -13.33 2.40
C GLU A 142 -5.57 -13.68 1.68
N PRO A 143 -4.51 -14.12 2.40
CA PRO A 143 -3.23 -14.40 1.79
C PRO A 143 -3.28 -15.63 0.89
N SER A 144 -2.62 -15.56 -0.24
CA SER A 144 -2.43 -16.69 -1.13
C SER A 144 -1.43 -17.72 -0.55
N LYS A 145 -1.35 -18.90 -1.16
CA LYS A 145 -0.32 -19.89 -0.81
C LYS A 145 1.10 -19.35 -1.04
N ASP A 146 1.27 -18.52 -2.06
CA ASP A 146 2.57 -17.93 -2.39
C ASP A 146 2.95 -16.87 -1.34
N ASP A 147 1.99 -16.10 -0.82
CA ASP A 147 2.21 -15.16 0.29
C ASP A 147 2.66 -15.89 1.56
N LEU A 148 2.01 -17.00 1.89
CA LEU A 148 2.38 -17.81 3.05
C LEU A 148 3.82 -18.32 2.92
N LEU A 149 4.20 -18.87 1.76
CA LEU A 149 5.54 -19.40 1.50
C LEU A 149 6.59 -18.27 1.48
N PHE A 150 6.26 -17.14 0.86
CA PHE A 150 7.15 -15.99 0.79
C PHE A 150 7.39 -15.41 2.18
N THR A 151 6.33 -15.20 2.95
CA THR A 151 6.40 -14.68 4.33
C THR A 151 7.30 -15.54 5.20
N LYS A 152 7.14 -16.86 5.13
CA LYS A 152 8.01 -17.81 5.86
C LYS A 152 9.48 -17.66 5.47
N ARG A 153 9.78 -17.56 4.18
CA ARG A 153 11.17 -17.37 3.69
C ARG A 153 11.78 -16.06 4.19
N VAL A 154 10.98 -14.96 4.21
CA VAL A 154 11.45 -13.66 4.71
C VAL A 154 11.67 -13.71 6.22
N TRP A 155 10.76 -14.36 6.96
CA TRP A 155 10.86 -14.52 8.39
C TRP A 155 12.15 -15.29 8.77
N GLU A 156 12.41 -16.43 8.12
CA GLU A 156 13.62 -17.23 8.31
C GLU A 156 14.89 -16.44 7.95
N ALA A 157 14.89 -15.73 6.81
CA ALA A 157 16.05 -14.95 6.37
C ALA A 157 16.31 -13.75 7.30
N GLY A 158 15.28 -13.07 7.76
CA GLY A 158 15.39 -11.94 8.70
C GLY A 158 15.97 -12.37 10.05
N ALA A 159 15.56 -13.54 10.55
CA ALA A 159 16.10 -14.11 11.78
C ALA A 159 17.59 -14.43 11.67
N LEU A 160 18.06 -14.92 10.50
CA LEU A 160 19.48 -15.23 10.26
C LEU A 160 20.40 -14.00 10.28
N VAL A 161 19.87 -12.81 9.97
CA VAL A 161 20.65 -11.56 9.91
C VAL A 161 20.30 -10.59 11.03
N ASP A 162 19.61 -11.04 12.07
CA ASP A 162 19.17 -10.25 13.21
C ASP A 162 18.31 -9.03 12.83
N ILE A 163 17.52 -9.14 11.75
CA ILE A 163 16.51 -8.15 11.34
C ILE A 163 15.17 -8.86 11.19
N PRO A 164 14.51 -9.25 12.29
CA PRO A 164 13.31 -10.06 12.23
C PRO A 164 12.13 -9.33 11.57
N LEU A 165 11.31 -10.11 10.87
CA LEU A 165 10.01 -9.70 10.36
C LEU A 165 9.02 -9.68 11.52
N LEU A 166 8.50 -8.50 11.89
CA LEU A 166 7.53 -8.35 12.98
C LEU A 166 6.10 -8.67 12.57
N ASP A 167 5.74 -8.35 11.33
CA ASP A 167 4.44 -8.65 10.77
C ASP A 167 4.48 -8.64 9.23
N HIS A 168 3.48 -9.26 8.63
CA HIS A 168 3.14 -9.11 7.22
C HIS A 168 1.65 -8.78 7.13
N ILE A 169 1.32 -7.64 6.52
CA ILE A 169 -0.03 -7.12 6.43
C ILE A 169 -0.47 -7.12 4.97
N VAL A 170 -1.58 -7.78 4.69
CA VAL A 170 -2.22 -7.77 3.37
C VAL A 170 -3.38 -6.78 3.40
N ILE A 171 -3.36 -5.80 2.49
CA ILE A 171 -4.39 -4.77 2.36
C ILE A 171 -5.41 -5.18 1.30
N GLY A 172 -6.66 -5.29 1.70
CA GLY A 172 -7.82 -5.41 0.81
C GLY A 172 -8.60 -4.11 0.68
N ASP A 173 -9.88 -4.19 0.32
CA ASP A 173 -10.77 -3.02 0.31
C ASP A 173 -11.40 -2.82 1.69
N GLN A 174 -10.95 -1.80 2.40
CA GLN A 174 -11.36 -1.48 3.78
C GLN A 174 -11.16 -2.62 4.80
N GLN A 175 -10.34 -3.60 4.44
CA GLN A 175 -10.03 -4.78 5.24
C GLN A 175 -8.53 -5.06 5.17
N TYR A 176 -8.01 -5.72 6.16
CA TYR A 176 -6.64 -6.19 6.14
C TYR A 176 -6.53 -7.57 6.80
N PHE A 177 -5.43 -8.25 6.53
CA PHE A 177 -5.02 -9.49 7.18
C PHE A 177 -3.63 -9.27 7.79
N SER A 178 -3.42 -9.67 9.05
CA SER A 178 -2.11 -9.63 9.72
C SER A 178 -1.66 -11.04 10.03
N PHE A 179 -0.52 -11.43 9.53
CA PHE A 179 0.08 -12.73 9.82
C PHE A 179 0.39 -12.93 11.30
N ARG A 180 0.74 -11.84 11.99
CA ARG A 180 1.01 -11.87 13.43
C ARG A 180 -0.27 -12.07 14.25
N GLN A 181 -1.35 -11.37 13.91
CA GLN A 181 -2.65 -11.53 14.60
C GLN A 181 -3.21 -12.93 14.43
N GLU A 182 -3.03 -13.54 13.27
CA GLU A 182 -3.47 -14.90 12.95
C GLU A 182 -2.50 -15.99 13.46
N GLY A 183 -1.41 -15.60 14.15
CA GLY A 183 -0.45 -16.55 14.72
C GLY A 183 0.43 -17.29 13.70
N LEU A 184 0.56 -16.74 12.49
CA LEU A 184 1.35 -17.34 11.40
C LEU A 184 2.82 -16.90 11.43
N LEU A 185 3.18 -15.95 12.31
CA LEU A 185 4.54 -15.49 12.61
C LEU A 185 4.81 -15.71 14.09
N SER A 186 5.30 -16.88 14.47
CA SER A 186 5.64 -17.24 15.85
C SER A 186 6.90 -18.07 15.89
#